data_a915f126daefa036a5c561a05d417e08
#
_entry.id   a915f126daefa036a5c561a05d417e08
#
_cell.length_a   1.000
_cell.length_b   1.000
_cell.length_c   1.000
_cell.angle_alpha   90.00
_cell.angle_beta   90.00
_cell.angle_gamma   90.00
#
_symmetry.space_group_name_H-M   'P 1'
#
loop_
_entity.id
_entity.type
_entity.pdbx_description
1 polymer ?
#
loop_
_entity_poly.entity_id
_entity_poly.type
_entity_poly.pdbx_seq_one_letter_code
_entity_poly.pdbx_strand_id
1 'polypeptide(L)'
;RALERLVRFSALIGTGFSLFFVQEGQNYRLSGLDLQQPDSVKPRQYTDAGLASLLGFCRWLTGGHLPQPLSIEFSYPEPESILEHQQLFACPLIFGAAYDSIVFDGQELLRPLSMANEALATLHDSFAEAQLDLLFGFSILGRVRAMITQRLSQGLGPGFFDMESMAAALHISKRTLQRALEKDGVQYKDVLSDLRRQMADFYLRHSHYNMKHVAYLLGFHDHSRFHKACCRWFDMPPGQYRTDGSPLKVEEEKRPSGRTLEKAREPDRQESAYAWPGFLMGGDYAVQRSTFTGLLDK
;
A
#
# COMPACT_ATOMS: atom_id res chain seq x y z
N ARG A 1 0.20 -10.77 -8.19
CA ARG A 1 -1.28 -10.70 -8.36
C ARG A 1 -2.04 -10.62 -7.03
N ALA A 2 -1.79 -11.50 -6.02
CA ALA A 2 -2.51 -11.43 -4.73
C ALA A 2 -2.27 -10.10 -4.00
N LEU A 3 -1.01 -9.66 -3.87
CA LEU A 3 -0.67 -8.37 -3.27
C LEU A 3 -1.16 -7.18 -4.08
N GLU A 4 -1.19 -7.27 -5.39
CA GLU A 4 -1.78 -6.22 -6.26
C GLU A 4 -3.29 -6.07 -5.99
N ARG A 5 -4.02 -7.18 -5.79
CA ARG A 5 -5.43 -7.16 -5.37
C ARG A 5 -5.58 -6.55 -3.96
N LEU A 6 -4.72 -6.94 -3.02
CA LEU A 6 -4.70 -6.35 -1.69
C LEU A 6 -4.52 -4.83 -1.74
N VAL A 7 -3.56 -4.35 -2.55
CA VAL A 7 -3.35 -2.91 -2.80
C VAL A 7 -4.59 -2.26 -3.43
N ARG A 8 -5.15 -2.89 -4.47
CA ARG A 8 -6.34 -2.39 -5.18
C ARG A 8 -7.54 -2.18 -4.26
N PHE A 9 -7.75 -3.09 -3.32
CA PHE A 9 -8.90 -3.10 -2.43
C PHE A 9 -8.58 -2.65 -1.00
N SER A 10 -7.40 -2.07 -0.77
CA SER A 10 -6.95 -1.65 0.57
C SER A 10 -7.93 -0.71 1.28
N ALA A 11 -8.68 0.11 0.54
CA ALA A 11 -9.70 0.99 1.08
C ALA A 11 -10.87 0.26 1.76
N LEU A 12 -11.11 -1.02 1.46
CA LEU A 12 -12.09 -1.86 2.17
C LEU A 12 -11.60 -2.26 3.57
N ILE A 13 -10.28 -2.23 3.80
CA ILE A 13 -9.68 -2.50 5.12
C ILE A 13 -9.79 -1.26 6.00
N GLY A 14 -9.61 -0.06 5.41
CA GLY A 14 -9.75 1.20 6.11
C GLY A 14 -9.68 2.38 5.14
N THR A 15 -10.61 3.33 5.29
CA THR A 15 -10.77 4.46 4.35
C THR A 15 -9.64 5.48 4.39
N GLY A 16 -8.85 5.53 5.46
CA GLY A 16 -7.69 6.43 5.61
C GLY A 16 -6.35 5.81 5.26
N PHE A 17 -6.34 4.53 4.85
CA PHE A 17 -5.13 3.77 4.65
C PHE A 17 -5.05 3.27 3.20
N SER A 18 -3.90 3.47 2.57
CA SER A 18 -3.62 2.96 1.23
C SER A 18 -2.34 2.16 1.23
N LEU A 19 -2.37 1.00 0.59
CA LEU A 19 -1.20 0.16 0.39
C LEU A 19 -0.57 0.49 -0.96
N PHE A 20 0.74 0.43 -1.01
CA PHE A 20 1.53 0.59 -2.23
C PHE A 20 2.52 -0.57 -2.35
N PHE A 21 2.65 -1.06 -3.57
CA PHE A 21 3.52 -2.18 -3.89
C PHE A 21 4.48 -1.75 -4.99
N VAL A 22 5.76 -1.67 -4.67
CA VAL A 22 6.80 -1.12 -5.55
C VAL A 22 7.90 -2.15 -5.75
N GLN A 23 8.36 -2.30 -6.98
CA GLN A 23 9.53 -3.08 -7.29
C GLN A 23 10.81 -2.24 -7.10
N GLU A 24 11.74 -2.74 -6.30
CA GLU A 24 13.06 -2.15 -6.04
C GLU A 24 14.16 -3.12 -6.50
N GLY A 25 14.60 -2.96 -7.75
CA GLY A 25 15.57 -3.90 -8.35
C GLY A 25 14.98 -5.32 -8.46
N GLN A 26 15.51 -6.27 -7.70
CA GLN A 26 15.01 -7.63 -7.62
C GLN A 26 14.00 -7.85 -6.50
N ASN A 27 13.84 -6.88 -5.60
CA ASN A 27 13.00 -6.97 -4.44
C ASN A 27 11.66 -6.23 -4.64
N TYR A 28 10.73 -6.46 -3.74
CA TYR A 28 9.43 -5.78 -3.71
C TYR A 28 9.17 -5.21 -2.32
N ARG A 29 8.72 -3.96 -2.29
CA ARG A 29 8.32 -3.23 -1.10
C ARG A 29 6.80 -3.09 -1.05
N LEU A 30 6.19 -3.49 0.06
CA LEU A 30 4.79 -3.23 0.39
C LEU A 30 4.76 -2.19 1.50
N SER A 31 4.22 -1.01 1.23
CA SER A 31 4.16 0.10 2.19
C SER A 31 2.74 0.55 2.44
N GLY A 32 2.46 1.02 3.65
CA GLY A 32 1.22 1.66 4.02
C GLY A 32 1.38 3.17 4.09
N LEU A 33 0.47 3.92 3.46
CA LEU A 33 0.43 5.38 3.50
C LEU A 33 -0.94 5.86 3.95
N ASP A 34 -0.96 6.81 4.87
CA ASP A 34 -2.16 7.56 5.19
C ASP A 34 -2.27 8.78 4.28
N LEU A 35 -3.06 8.63 3.23
CA LEU A 35 -3.27 9.71 2.25
C LEU A 35 -4.28 10.77 2.72
N GLN A 36 -4.98 10.53 3.82
CA GLN A 36 -5.95 11.50 4.35
C GLN A 36 -5.35 12.39 5.43
N GLN A 37 -4.48 11.83 6.26
CA GLN A 37 -3.81 12.52 7.36
C GLN A 37 -2.33 12.13 7.41
N PRO A 38 -1.52 12.52 6.42
CA PRO A 38 -0.11 12.09 6.32
C PRO A 38 0.73 12.57 7.50
N ASP A 39 0.36 13.69 8.12
CA ASP A 39 1.08 14.27 9.26
C ASP A 39 0.51 13.83 10.62
N SER A 40 -0.47 12.91 10.64
CA SER A 40 -1.03 12.42 11.91
C SER A 40 -0.06 11.48 12.61
N VAL A 41 0.25 11.80 13.87
CA VAL A 41 1.05 10.91 14.72
C VAL A 41 0.18 9.74 15.14
N LYS A 42 0.45 8.56 14.58
CA LYS A 42 -0.24 7.32 14.95
C LYS A 42 0.46 6.66 16.14
N PRO A 43 -0.30 6.04 17.05
CA PRO A 43 0.31 5.19 18.07
C PRO A 43 1.15 4.08 17.40
N ARG A 44 2.35 3.82 17.94
CA ARG A 44 3.26 2.75 17.44
C ARG A 44 2.54 1.42 17.26
N GLN A 45 1.69 1.05 18.21
CA GLN A 45 0.94 -0.21 18.20
C GLN A 45 0.02 -0.36 16.97
N TYR A 46 -0.42 0.76 16.41
CA TYR A 46 -1.20 0.72 15.16
C TYR A 46 -0.36 0.24 13.98
N THR A 47 0.85 0.75 13.85
CA THR A 47 1.82 0.32 12.83
C THR A 47 2.24 -1.13 13.05
N ASP A 48 2.61 -1.49 14.28
CA ASP A 48 3.02 -2.86 14.65
C ASP A 48 1.94 -3.87 14.29
N ALA A 49 0.69 -3.61 14.68
CA ALA A 49 -0.44 -4.48 14.37
C ALA A 49 -0.73 -4.56 12.86
N GLY A 50 -0.61 -3.44 12.15
CA GLY A 50 -0.81 -3.38 10.70
C GLY A 50 0.20 -4.23 9.95
N LEU A 51 1.50 -4.06 10.21
CA LEU A 51 2.57 -4.83 9.58
C LEU A 51 2.50 -6.33 9.97
N ALA A 52 2.23 -6.63 11.23
CA ALA A 52 2.03 -8.02 11.70
C ALA A 52 0.85 -8.69 10.99
N SER A 53 -0.27 -7.99 10.84
CA SER A 53 -1.46 -8.50 10.14
C SER A 53 -1.18 -8.75 8.66
N LEU A 54 -0.49 -7.83 7.98
CA LEU A 54 -0.09 -7.99 6.58
C LEU A 54 0.85 -9.18 6.39
N LEU A 55 1.85 -9.31 7.24
CA LEU A 55 2.77 -10.46 7.19
C LEU A 55 2.05 -11.77 7.50
N GLY A 56 1.18 -11.79 8.51
CA GLY A 56 0.34 -12.93 8.84
C GLY A 56 -0.57 -13.35 7.68
N PHE A 57 -1.18 -12.40 7.00
CA PHE A 57 -1.97 -12.65 5.80
C PHE A 57 -1.12 -13.26 4.67
N CYS A 58 0.07 -12.72 4.41
CA CYS A 58 0.98 -13.27 3.42
C CYS A 58 1.40 -14.71 3.75
N ARG A 59 1.71 -15.00 5.03
CA ARG A 59 2.03 -16.36 5.51
C ARG A 59 0.85 -17.32 5.33
N TRP A 60 -0.36 -16.85 5.64
CA TRP A 60 -1.57 -17.65 5.45
C TRP A 60 -1.83 -17.99 3.98
N LEU A 61 -1.72 -17.01 3.08
CA LEU A 61 -1.89 -17.21 1.64
C LEU A 61 -0.93 -18.24 1.05
N THR A 62 0.27 -18.34 1.59
CA THR A 62 1.31 -19.26 1.13
C THR A 62 1.30 -20.60 1.86
N GLY A 63 0.31 -20.85 2.71
CA GLY A 63 0.25 -22.08 3.54
C GLY A 63 1.41 -22.19 4.53
N GLY A 64 1.93 -21.06 5.00
CA GLY A 64 3.05 -20.99 5.93
C GLY A 64 4.44 -21.07 5.28
N HIS A 65 4.51 -21.19 3.95
CA HIS A 65 5.76 -21.33 3.20
C HIS A 65 6.35 -19.99 2.71
N LEU A 66 5.77 -18.85 3.11
CA LEU A 66 6.35 -17.56 2.77
C LEU A 66 7.74 -17.45 3.40
N PRO A 67 8.79 -17.17 2.61
CA PRO A 67 10.10 -16.89 3.16
C PRO A 67 10.06 -15.67 4.08
N GLN A 68 11.01 -15.58 4.98
CA GLN A 68 11.16 -14.42 5.84
C GLN A 68 11.29 -13.15 4.98
N PRO A 69 10.65 -12.04 5.36
CA PRO A 69 10.90 -10.76 4.73
C PRO A 69 12.40 -10.42 4.79
N LEU A 70 12.91 -9.73 3.79
CA LEU A 70 14.28 -9.20 3.81
C LEU A 70 14.46 -8.18 4.92
N SER A 71 13.43 -7.36 5.17
CA SER A 71 13.37 -6.43 6.30
C SER A 71 11.94 -5.99 6.56
N ILE A 72 11.71 -5.50 7.78
CA ILE A 72 10.55 -4.68 8.12
C ILE A 72 11.06 -3.32 8.56
N GLU A 73 10.41 -2.28 8.07
CA GLU A 73 10.78 -0.90 8.32
C GLU A 73 9.65 -0.19 9.05
N PHE A 74 10.01 0.57 10.07
CA PHE A 74 9.11 1.34 10.90
C PHE A 74 9.43 2.82 10.80
N SER A 75 8.44 3.67 10.61
CA SER A 75 8.61 5.13 10.53
C SER A 75 8.90 5.79 11.88
N TYR A 76 8.59 5.13 12.98
CA TYR A 76 8.90 5.62 14.32
C TYR A 76 10.32 5.23 14.78
N PRO A 77 10.91 5.96 15.74
CA PRO A 77 12.24 5.66 16.26
C PRO A 77 12.28 4.34 17.03
N GLU A 78 13.47 3.73 17.11
CA GLU A 78 13.67 2.46 17.79
C GLU A 78 13.20 2.54 19.25
N PRO A 79 12.32 1.64 19.72
CA PRO A 79 11.87 1.61 21.10
C PRO A 79 12.96 1.06 22.04
N GLU A 80 12.80 1.29 23.35
CA GLU A 80 13.75 0.81 24.37
C GLU A 80 13.92 -0.72 24.34
N SER A 81 12.90 -1.46 23.95
CA SER A 81 12.96 -2.92 23.77
C SER A 81 12.34 -3.31 22.43
N ILE A 82 13.06 -4.09 21.66
CA ILE A 82 12.64 -4.64 20.35
C ILE A 82 12.42 -6.15 20.42
N LEU A 83 12.46 -6.77 21.61
CA LEU A 83 12.39 -8.22 21.75
C LEU A 83 11.11 -8.82 21.16
N GLU A 84 9.97 -8.16 21.41
CA GLU A 84 8.67 -8.60 20.86
C GLU A 84 8.65 -8.48 19.32
N HIS A 85 9.22 -7.41 18.77
CA HIS A 85 9.34 -7.23 17.32
C HIS A 85 10.20 -8.33 16.70
N GLN A 86 11.34 -8.64 17.31
CA GLN A 86 12.24 -9.71 16.84
C GLN A 86 11.54 -11.07 16.84
N GLN A 87 10.79 -11.38 17.90
CA GLN A 87 10.02 -12.62 18.00
C GLN A 87 8.89 -12.71 16.97
N LEU A 88 8.16 -11.61 16.74
CA LEU A 88 7.01 -11.56 15.85
C LEU A 88 7.41 -11.61 14.37
N PHE A 89 8.36 -10.79 13.99
CA PHE A 89 8.75 -10.61 12.60
C PHE A 89 9.85 -11.56 12.14
N ALA A 90 10.77 -11.92 13.04
CA ALA A 90 11.88 -12.87 12.83
C ALA A 90 12.74 -12.52 11.59
N CYS A 91 12.94 -11.24 11.30
CA CYS A 91 13.75 -10.72 10.19
C CYS A 91 14.46 -9.43 10.62
N PRO A 92 15.38 -8.86 9.81
CA PRO A 92 15.97 -7.56 10.06
C PRO A 92 14.92 -6.45 10.25
N LEU A 93 15.09 -5.63 11.27
CA LEU A 93 14.22 -4.51 11.63
C LEU A 93 14.96 -3.19 11.44
N ILE A 94 14.31 -2.22 10.80
CA ILE A 94 14.84 -0.89 10.54
C ILE A 94 13.88 0.12 11.13
N PHE A 95 14.34 0.92 12.09
CA PHE A 95 13.55 1.98 12.73
C PHE A 95 13.97 3.37 12.22
N GLY A 96 13.06 4.34 12.30
CA GLY A 96 13.30 5.69 11.78
C GLY A 96 13.28 5.75 10.25
N ALA A 97 12.65 4.79 9.58
CA ALA A 97 12.45 4.81 8.14
C ALA A 97 11.46 5.91 7.73
N ALA A 98 11.45 6.28 6.45
CA ALA A 98 10.50 7.28 5.97
C ALA A 98 9.05 6.78 5.97
N TYR A 99 8.84 5.47 5.80
CA TYR A 99 7.52 4.82 5.77
C TYR A 99 7.57 3.44 6.39
N ASP A 100 6.41 3.01 6.90
CA ASP A 100 6.21 1.65 7.37
C ASP A 100 6.15 0.68 6.19
N SER A 101 7.03 -0.34 6.16
CA SER A 101 7.17 -1.19 4.99
C SER A 101 7.55 -2.63 5.33
N ILE A 102 7.17 -3.55 4.45
CA ILE A 102 7.68 -4.93 4.40
C ILE A 102 8.42 -5.09 3.08
N VAL A 103 9.68 -5.51 3.13
CA VAL A 103 10.51 -5.77 1.95
C VAL A 103 10.62 -7.27 1.73
N PHE A 104 10.28 -7.72 0.53
CA PHE A 104 10.28 -9.13 0.14
C PHE A 104 11.32 -9.41 -0.95
N ASP A 105 11.90 -10.61 -0.93
CA ASP A 105 12.63 -11.15 -2.08
C ASP A 105 11.68 -11.38 -3.27
N GLY A 106 12.08 -10.89 -4.45
CA GLY A 106 11.21 -10.97 -5.62
C GLY A 106 11.07 -12.37 -6.18
N GLN A 107 12.10 -13.22 -6.10
CA GLN A 107 12.03 -14.59 -6.61
C GLN A 107 11.03 -15.41 -5.80
N GLU A 108 11.07 -15.26 -4.49
CA GLU A 108 10.15 -15.95 -3.57
C GLU A 108 8.71 -15.44 -3.71
N LEU A 109 8.55 -14.14 -3.85
CA LEU A 109 7.23 -13.51 -3.97
C LEU A 109 6.50 -13.86 -5.28
N LEU A 110 7.24 -14.15 -6.34
CA LEU A 110 6.70 -14.51 -7.64
C LEU A 110 6.33 -16.01 -7.76
N ARG A 111 6.60 -16.83 -6.75
CA ARG A 111 6.18 -18.23 -6.73
C ARG A 111 4.66 -18.35 -6.82
N PRO A 112 4.13 -19.26 -7.64
CA PRO A 112 2.71 -19.50 -7.72
C PRO A 112 2.14 -19.95 -6.38
N LEU A 113 0.97 -19.42 -6.00
CA LEU A 113 0.23 -19.92 -4.85
C LEU A 113 -0.40 -21.27 -5.19
N SER A 114 -0.23 -22.28 -4.34
CA SER A 114 -0.76 -23.65 -4.56
C SER A 114 -2.29 -23.71 -4.65
N MET A 115 -2.97 -22.77 -4.00
CA MET A 115 -4.45 -22.67 -3.98
C MET A 115 -4.97 -21.56 -4.91
N ALA A 116 -4.18 -21.09 -5.87
CA ALA A 116 -4.62 -20.04 -6.79
C ALA A 116 -5.81 -20.50 -7.64
N ASN A 117 -6.89 -19.72 -7.63
CA ASN A 117 -8.08 -19.93 -8.45
C ASN A 117 -8.48 -18.59 -9.08
N GLU A 118 -8.21 -18.45 -10.38
CA GLU A 118 -8.46 -17.21 -11.12
C GLU A 118 -9.97 -16.89 -11.23
N ALA A 119 -10.82 -17.90 -11.40
CA ALA A 119 -12.27 -17.70 -11.48
C ALA A 119 -12.83 -17.18 -10.15
N LEU A 120 -12.41 -17.78 -9.04
CA LEU A 120 -12.82 -17.33 -7.70
C LEU A 120 -12.27 -15.92 -7.41
N ALA A 121 -11.03 -15.63 -7.79
CA ALA A 121 -10.44 -14.32 -7.62
C ALA A 121 -11.19 -13.24 -8.41
N THR A 122 -11.62 -13.53 -9.65
CA THR A 122 -12.43 -12.62 -10.47
C THR A 122 -13.80 -12.35 -9.83
N LEU A 123 -14.44 -13.37 -9.26
CA LEU A 123 -15.70 -13.20 -8.53
C LEU A 123 -15.52 -12.30 -7.30
N HIS A 124 -14.46 -12.53 -6.53
CA HIS A 124 -14.14 -11.67 -5.38
C HIS A 124 -13.83 -10.24 -5.79
N ASP A 125 -13.11 -10.01 -6.90
CA ASP A 125 -12.84 -8.69 -7.44
C ASP A 125 -14.14 -7.93 -7.74
N SER A 126 -15.11 -8.58 -8.41
CA SER A 126 -16.42 -7.98 -8.72
C SER A 126 -17.20 -7.63 -7.47
N PHE A 127 -17.17 -8.49 -6.45
CA PHE A 127 -17.83 -8.23 -5.17
C PHE A 127 -17.13 -7.07 -4.42
N ALA A 128 -15.81 -7.05 -4.40
CA ALA A 128 -15.02 -5.99 -3.75
C ALA A 128 -15.24 -4.63 -4.43
N GLU A 129 -15.37 -4.58 -5.75
CA GLU A 129 -15.73 -3.36 -6.50
C GLU A 129 -17.10 -2.84 -6.07
N ALA A 130 -18.11 -3.71 -5.98
CA ALA A 130 -19.43 -3.31 -5.52
C ALA A 130 -19.41 -2.78 -4.07
N GLN A 131 -18.59 -3.37 -3.19
CA GLN A 131 -18.43 -2.88 -1.82
C GLN A 131 -17.70 -1.53 -1.77
N LEU A 132 -16.71 -1.29 -2.62
CA LEU A 132 -16.07 0.03 -2.74
C LEU A 132 -17.07 1.10 -3.17
N ASP A 133 -17.93 0.79 -4.14
CA ASP A 133 -18.98 1.72 -4.57
C ASP A 133 -19.96 2.06 -3.44
N LEU A 134 -20.31 1.10 -2.60
CA LEU A 134 -21.13 1.35 -1.40
C LEU A 134 -20.38 2.18 -0.36
N LEU A 135 -19.12 1.86 -0.10
CA LEU A 135 -18.29 2.55 0.90
C LEU A 135 -18.11 4.04 0.57
N PHE A 136 -17.86 4.36 -0.70
CA PHE A 136 -17.63 5.73 -1.17
C PHE A 136 -18.90 6.41 -1.68
N GLY A 137 -20.05 5.74 -1.68
CA GLY A 137 -21.30 6.18 -2.29
C GLY A 137 -21.91 7.48 -1.73
N PHE A 138 -21.50 7.93 -0.54
CA PHE A 138 -22.06 9.11 0.12
C PHE A 138 -21.28 10.42 -0.12
N SER A 139 -20.03 10.36 -0.61
CA SER A 139 -19.20 11.55 -0.88
C SER A 139 -18.50 11.44 -2.22
N ILE A 140 -18.82 12.37 -3.12
CA ILE A 140 -18.13 12.43 -4.42
C ILE A 140 -16.62 12.71 -4.23
N LEU A 141 -16.27 13.55 -3.27
CA LEU A 141 -14.87 13.80 -2.92
C LEU A 141 -14.15 12.51 -2.47
N GLY A 142 -14.76 11.72 -1.61
CA GLY A 142 -14.23 10.42 -1.17
C GLY A 142 -14.01 9.47 -2.35
N ARG A 143 -15.00 9.33 -3.24
CA ARG A 143 -14.91 8.51 -4.46
C ARG A 143 -13.80 8.99 -5.41
N VAL A 144 -13.67 10.31 -5.59
CA VAL A 144 -12.60 10.92 -6.40
C VAL A 144 -11.23 10.61 -5.82
N ARG A 145 -11.03 10.82 -4.50
CA ARG A 145 -9.76 10.51 -3.83
C ARG A 145 -9.40 9.04 -3.97
N ALA A 146 -10.33 8.13 -3.67
CA ALA A 146 -10.12 6.70 -3.79
C ALA A 146 -9.74 6.28 -5.21
N MET A 147 -10.43 6.80 -6.22
CA MET A 147 -10.16 6.49 -7.62
C MET A 147 -8.82 7.05 -8.10
N ILE A 148 -8.44 8.27 -7.71
CA ILE A 148 -7.11 8.82 -8.01
C ILE A 148 -6.04 7.94 -7.37
N THR A 149 -6.18 7.60 -6.08
CA THR A 149 -5.24 6.74 -5.36
C THR A 149 -5.09 5.39 -6.02
N GLN A 150 -6.19 4.74 -6.39
CA GLN A 150 -6.19 3.48 -7.11
C GLN A 150 -5.45 3.59 -8.45
N ARG A 151 -5.72 4.62 -9.24
CA ARG A 151 -5.07 4.85 -10.55
C ARG A 151 -3.57 5.12 -10.39
N LEU A 152 -3.16 5.87 -9.37
CA LEU A 152 -1.76 6.11 -9.05
C LEU A 152 -1.05 4.83 -8.61
N SER A 153 -1.67 4.01 -7.77
CA SER A 153 -1.09 2.74 -7.32
C SER A 153 -0.97 1.70 -8.44
N GLN A 154 -1.85 1.76 -9.43
CA GLN A 154 -1.80 0.92 -10.64
C GLN A 154 -0.82 1.44 -11.69
N GLY A 155 -0.23 2.61 -11.51
CA GLY A 155 0.69 3.23 -12.45
C GLY A 155 0.04 3.59 -13.80
N LEU A 156 -1.24 3.92 -13.80
CA LEU A 156 -1.94 4.32 -15.02
C LEU A 156 -1.38 5.65 -15.52
N GLY A 157 -1.11 5.71 -16.83
CA GLY A 157 -0.52 6.88 -17.48
C GLY A 157 -1.43 8.11 -17.51
N PRO A 158 -0.95 9.21 -18.11
CA PRO A 158 -1.54 10.54 -17.95
C PRO A 158 -3.00 10.68 -18.41
N GLY A 159 -3.47 9.92 -19.39
CA GLY A 159 -4.84 10.00 -19.91
C GLY A 159 -5.95 9.60 -18.92
N PHE A 160 -5.59 9.05 -17.76
CA PHE A 160 -6.55 8.60 -16.77
C PHE A 160 -6.84 9.62 -15.65
N PHE A 161 -6.19 10.78 -15.66
CA PHE A 161 -6.25 11.75 -14.57
C PHE A 161 -6.93 13.07 -14.95
N ASP A 162 -7.49 13.18 -16.14
CA ASP A 162 -8.31 14.34 -16.50
C ASP A 162 -9.72 14.24 -15.89
N MET A 163 -10.40 15.39 -15.81
CA MET A 163 -11.71 15.48 -15.17
C MET A 163 -12.80 14.73 -15.98
N GLU A 164 -12.65 14.63 -17.29
CA GLU A 164 -13.55 13.89 -18.18
C GLU A 164 -13.46 12.39 -17.89
N SER A 165 -12.26 11.84 -17.87
CA SER A 165 -12.00 10.44 -17.54
C SER A 165 -12.47 10.08 -16.13
N MET A 166 -12.31 11.01 -15.18
CA MET A 166 -12.80 10.82 -13.82
C MET A 166 -14.33 10.85 -13.75
N ALA A 167 -14.98 11.79 -14.39
CA ALA A 167 -16.43 11.90 -14.42
C ALA A 167 -17.07 10.67 -15.10
N ALA A 168 -16.51 10.22 -16.22
CA ALA A 168 -16.94 9.01 -16.92
C ALA A 168 -16.85 7.77 -16.02
N ALA A 169 -15.73 7.60 -15.31
CA ALA A 169 -15.53 6.49 -14.39
C ALA A 169 -16.47 6.51 -13.16
N LEU A 170 -16.93 7.71 -12.77
CA LEU A 170 -17.92 7.89 -11.72
C LEU A 170 -19.37 7.84 -12.23
N HIS A 171 -19.57 7.62 -13.53
CA HIS A 171 -20.89 7.64 -14.20
C HIS A 171 -21.69 8.93 -14.00
N ILE A 172 -21.01 10.08 -13.96
CA ILE A 172 -21.63 11.41 -13.83
C ILE A 172 -21.07 12.38 -14.89
N SER A 173 -21.78 13.49 -15.10
CA SER A 173 -21.25 14.53 -15.99
C SER A 173 -20.10 15.30 -15.35
N LYS A 174 -19.16 15.83 -16.16
CA LYS A 174 -18.10 16.73 -15.70
C LYS A 174 -18.64 17.91 -14.88
N ARG A 175 -19.77 18.51 -15.30
CA ARG A 175 -20.43 19.60 -14.60
C ARG A 175 -20.93 19.15 -13.21
N THR A 176 -21.48 17.94 -13.11
CA THR A 176 -21.94 17.37 -11.83
C THR A 176 -20.75 17.16 -10.89
N LEU A 177 -19.66 16.58 -11.40
CA LEU A 177 -18.44 16.39 -10.64
C LEU A 177 -17.88 17.71 -10.12
N GLN A 178 -17.76 18.71 -10.98
CA GLN A 178 -17.24 20.02 -10.62
C GLN A 178 -18.10 20.68 -9.52
N ARG A 179 -19.42 20.71 -9.68
CA ARG A 179 -20.33 21.29 -8.68
C ARG A 179 -20.27 20.57 -7.33
N ALA A 180 -20.11 19.25 -7.34
CA ALA A 180 -20.01 18.50 -6.11
C ALA A 180 -18.73 18.82 -5.34
N LEU A 181 -17.59 18.91 -6.02
CA LEU A 181 -16.31 19.30 -5.41
C LEU A 181 -16.31 20.75 -4.93
N GLU A 182 -16.91 21.67 -5.69
CA GLU A 182 -17.09 23.07 -5.29
C GLU A 182 -17.95 23.20 -4.01
N LYS A 183 -18.99 22.35 -3.86
CA LYS A 183 -19.80 22.29 -2.65
C LYS A 183 -18.97 21.88 -1.42
N ASP A 184 -18.00 21.00 -1.60
CA ASP A 184 -17.06 20.56 -0.56
C ASP A 184 -15.88 21.55 -0.39
N GLY A 185 -15.88 22.70 -1.11
CA GLY A 185 -14.86 23.75 -1.03
C GLY A 185 -13.52 23.38 -1.66
N VAL A 186 -13.45 22.35 -2.51
CA VAL A 186 -12.21 21.84 -3.10
C VAL A 186 -12.27 21.86 -4.63
N GLN A 187 -11.10 21.96 -5.26
CA GLN A 187 -10.99 21.83 -6.71
C GLN A 187 -10.33 20.49 -7.07
N TYR A 188 -10.78 19.88 -8.17
CA TYR A 188 -10.23 18.61 -8.65
C TYR A 188 -8.70 18.62 -8.80
N LYS A 189 -8.17 19.75 -9.35
CA LYS A 189 -6.72 19.91 -9.55
C LYS A 189 -5.94 19.88 -8.24
N ASP A 190 -6.53 20.39 -7.15
CA ASP A 190 -5.86 20.45 -5.85
C ASP A 190 -5.83 19.07 -5.20
N VAL A 191 -6.95 18.32 -5.26
CA VAL A 191 -7.02 16.94 -4.82
C VAL A 191 -6.00 16.06 -5.57
N LEU A 192 -5.94 16.19 -6.90
CA LEU A 192 -4.99 15.44 -7.73
C LEU A 192 -3.54 15.85 -7.45
N SER A 193 -3.28 17.15 -7.26
CA SER A 193 -1.94 17.66 -6.94
C SER A 193 -1.44 17.16 -5.61
N ASP A 194 -2.31 17.13 -4.60
CA ASP A 194 -1.97 16.65 -3.25
C ASP A 194 -1.62 15.16 -3.25
N LEU A 195 -2.46 14.32 -3.84
CA LEU A 195 -2.20 12.89 -3.95
C LEU A 195 -0.95 12.57 -4.78
N ARG A 196 -0.73 13.32 -5.88
CA ARG A 196 0.51 13.21 -6.67
C ARG A 196 1.75 13.59 -5.88
N ARG A 197 1.68 14.63 -5.03
CA ARG A 197 2.79 15.07 -4.17
C ARG A 197 3.19 13.95 -3.21
N GLN A 198 2.23 13.35 -2.53
CA GLN A 198 2.48 12.26 -1.58
C GLN A 198 3.09 11.03 -2.28
N MET A 199 2.56 10.67 -3.45
CA MET A 199 3.12 9.57 -4.23
C MET A 199 4.49 9.89 -4.83
N ALA A 200 4.74 11.16 -5.19
CA ALA A 200 6.05 11.59 -5.66
C ALA A 200 7.09 11.46 -4.56
N ASP A 201 6.78 11.90 -3.34
CA ASP A 201 7.64 11.72 -2.17
C ASP A 201 8.00 10.24 -1.99
N PHE A 202 6.98 9.36 -1.99
CA PHE A 202 7.18 7.93 -1.87
C PHE A 202 8.09 7.35 -2.96
N TYR A 203 7.80 7.60 -4.24
CA TYR A 203 8.64 7.07 -5.34
C TYR A 203 10.04 7.66 -5.37
N LEU A 204 10.21 8.93 -5.04
CA LEU A 204 11.51 9.57 -5.03
C LEU A 204 12.41 9.03 -3.93
N ARG A 205 11.85 8.65 -2.78
CA ARG A 205 12.61 8.11 -1.64
C ARG A 205 12.89 6.62 -1.74
N HIS A 206 11.94 5.84 -2.29
CA HIS A 206 11.94 4.37 -2.18
C HIS A 206 12.07 3.63 -3.51
N SER A 207 12.15 4.32 -4.64
CA SER A 207 12.32 3.63 -5.91
C SER A 207 13.56 4.07 -6.67
N HIS A 208 14.18 3.13 -7.37
CA HIS A 208 15.24 3.41 -8.35
C HIS A 208 14.69 3.78 -9.73
N TYR A 209 13.39 4.02 -9.86
CA TYR A 209 12.79 4.41 -11.14
C TYR A 209 13.41 5.70 -11.66
N ASN A 210 13.71 5.74 -12.94
CA ASN A 210 14.14 7.00 -13.55
C ASN A 210 13.04 8.06 -13.49
N MET A 211 13.41 9.33 -13.55
CA MET A 211 12.48 10.45 -13.36
C MET A 211 11.35 10.48 -14.41
N LYS A 212 11.62 9.98 -15.63
CA LYS A 212 10.59 9.87 -16.68
C LYS A 212 9.54 8.82 -16.32
N HIS A 213 9.99 7.70 -15.75
CA HIS A 213 9.08 6.65 -15.30
C HIS A 213 8.24 7.10 -14.11
N VAL A 214 8.83 7.77 -13.12
CA VAL A 214 8.07 8.36 -11.99
C VAL A 214 7.05 9.38 -12.50
N ALA A 215 7.42 10.24 -13.43
CA ALA A 215 6.49 11.19 -14.06
C ALA A 215 5.30 10.47 -14.72
N TYR A 216 5.56 9.38 -15.43
CA TYR A 216 4.52 8.57 -16.07
C TYR A 216 3.58 7.91 -15.05
N LEU A 217 4.14 7.26 -14.01
CA LEU A 217 3.35 6.63 -12.93
C LEU A 217 2.44 7.62 -12.20
N LEU A 218 2.90 8.86 -12.06
CA LEU A 218 2.12 9.96 -11.48
C LEU A 218 1.15 10.62 -12.47
N GLY A 219 1.05 10.10 -13.70
CA GLY A 219 0.14 10.60 -14.71
C GLY A 219 0.52 11.97 -15.28
N PHE A 220 1.80 12.34 -15.35
CA PHE A 220 2.26 13.52 -16.05
C PHE A 220 2.52 13.22 -17.53
N HIS A 221 2.04 14.10 -18.42
CA HIS A 221 2.26 13.95 -19.86
C HIS A 221 3.73 14.08 -20.27
N ASP A 222 4.50 14.84 -19.51
CA ASP A 222 5.92 15.04 -19.78
C ASP A 222 6.72 15.25 -18.49
N HIS A 223 8.02 14.99 -18.58
CA HIS A 223 8.97 15.15 -17.49
C HIS A 223 9.09 16.61 -17.01
N SER A 224 8.93 17.59 -17.91
CA SER A 224 9.09 19.00 -17.56
C SER A 224 7.98 19.48 -16.63
N ARG A 225 6.74 19.01 -16.84
CA ARG A 225 5.61 19.29 -15.95
C ARG A 225 5.79 18.64 -14.58
N PHE A 226 6.28 17.41 -14.54
CA PHE A 226 6.63 16.74 -13.28
C PHE A 226 7.71 17.49 -12.53
N HIS A 227 8.80 17.88 -13.23
CA HIS A 227 9.89 18.66 -12.64
C HIS A 227 9.38 19.97 -11.99
N LYS A 228 8.57 20.75 -12.73
CA LYS A 228 7.96 21.99 -12.21
C LYS A 228 7.04 21.73 -11.01
N ALA A 229 6.32 20.62 -11.02
CA ALA A 229 5.48 20.22 -9.90
C ALA A 229 6.32 19.89 -8.66
N CYS A 230 7.41 19.13 -8.81
CA CYS A 230 8.34 18.84 -7.70
C CYS A 230 8.97 20.10 -7.12
N CYS A 231 9.46 21.01 -7.96
CA CYS A 231 9.99 22.30 -7.48
C CYS A 231 8.96 23.09 -6.65
N ARG A 232 7.68 23.02 -7.02
CA ARG A 232 6.61 23.69 -6.25
C ARG A 232 6.25 22.95 -4.96
N TRP A 233 6.31 21.60 -4.96
CA TRP A 233 5.92 20.78 -3.81
C TRP A 233 7.00 20.66 -2.75
N PHE A 234 8.25 20.61 -3.17
CA PHE A 234 9.41 20.26 -2.33
C PHE A 234 10.48 21.35 -2.32
N ASP A 235 10.23 22.49 -2.97
CA ASP A 235 11.16 23.63 -3.12
C ASP A 235 12.52 23.26 -3.76
N MET A 236 12.59 22.09 -4.42
CA MET A 236 13.79 21.59 -5.09
C MET A 236 13.48 20.66 -6.26
N PRO A 237 14.42 20.46 -7.19
CA PRO A 237 14.28 19.51 -8.31
C PRO A 237 14.15 18.05 -7.80
N PRO A 238 13.41 17.17 -8.53
CA PRO A 238 13.17 15.80 -8.10
C PRO A 238 14.45 14.97 -7.95
N GLY A 239 15.49 15.24 -8.74
CA GLY A 239 16.79 14.57 -8.63
C GLY A 239 17.51 14.93 -7.32
N GLN A 240 17.48 16.19 -6.93
CA GLN A 240 18.04 16.66 -5.67
C GLN A 240 17.25 16.10 -4.48
N TYR A 241 15.92 16.18 -4.54
CA TYR A 241 15.04 15.63 -3.52
C TYR A 241 15.31 14.15 -3.24
N ARG A 242 15.47 13.34 -4.31
CA ARG A 242 15.87 11.94 -4.20
C ARG A 242 17.21 11.77 -3.48
N THR A 243 18.18 12.62 -3.82
CA THR A 243 19.54 12.52 -3.28
C THR A 243 19.60 12.92 -1.81
N ASP A 244 18.88 13.95 -1.41
CA ASP A 244 18.91 14.50 -0.05
C ASP A 244 18.03 13.71 0.92
N GLY A 245 16.95 13.11 0.42
CA GLY A 245 15.96 12.38 1.22
C GLY A 245 15.99 10.86 1.07
N SER A 246 16.94 10.29 0.32
CA SER A 246 16.93 8.85 0.04
C SER A 246 17.55 8.03 1.17
N PRO A 247 16.80 7.13 1.82
CA PRO A 247 17.37 6.11 2.70
C PRO A 247 18.36 5.18 1.99
N LEU A 248 18.31 5.14 0.65
CA LEU A 248 19.20 4.33 -0.20
C LEU A 248 20.68 4.73 -0.11
N LYS A 249 21.01 5.97 0.30
CA LYS A 249 22.40 6.40 0.55
C LYS A 249 22.99 5.83 1.85
N VAL A 250 22.15 5.56 2.83
CA VAL A 250 22.61 5.08 4.14
C VAL A 250 23.08 3.61 4.03
N GLU A 251 22.56 2.84 3.09
CA GLU A 251 22.96 1.44 2.87
C GLU A 251 24.29 1.31 2.12
N GLU A 252 24.61 2.22 1.19
CA GLU A 252 25.91 2.18 0.47
C GLU A 252 27.09 2.57 1.37
N GLU A 253 26.90 3.49 2.33
CA GLU A 253 27.94 3.88 3.29
C GLU A 253 28.15 2.86 4.42
N LYS A 254 27.17 1.97 4.69
CA LYS A 254 27.23 0.98 5.78
C LYS A 254 27.70 -0.42 5.33
N ARG A 255 28.10 -0.63 4.09
CA ARG A 255 28.73 -1.90 3.68
C ARG A 255 30.17 -1.93 4.15
N PRO A 256 30.51 -2.67 5.20
CA PRO A 256 31.90 -2.89 5.55
C PRO A 256 32.54 -3.74 4.46
N SER A 257 33.60 -3.21 3.84
CA SER A 257 34.46 -3.96 2.94
C SER A 257 34.99 -5.23 3.63
N GLY A 258 34.53 -6.37 3.17
CA GLY A 258 35.19 -7.66 3.32
C GLY A 258 35.46 -8.14 4.75
N ARG A 259 34.50 -8.88 5.34
CA ARG A 259 34.82 -9.95 6.28
C ARG A 259 34.04 -11.21 5.93
N THR A 260 34.81 -12.26 5.68
CA THR A 260 34.41 -13.63 5.48
C THR A 260 33.43 -14.09 6.55
N LEU A 261 32.24 -14.52 6.13
CA LEU A 261 31.27 -15.15 7.03
C LEU A 261 31.77 -16.53 7.42
N GLU A 262 32.22 -16.67 8.64
CA GLU A 262 32.37 -17.96 9.31
C GLU A 262 31.00 -18.63 9.43
N LYS A 263 30.94 -19.90 9.04
CA LYS A 263 29.77 -20.77 9.08
C LYS A 263 29.17 -20.80 10.50
N ALA A 264 28.05 -20.14 10.70
CA ALA A 264 27.19 -20.35 11.87
C ALA A 264 26.53 -21.73 11.75
N ARG A 265 26.71 -22.57 12.77
CA ARG A 265 26.09 -23.88 12.94
C ARG A 265 24.58 -23.78 12.92
N GLU A 266 23.92 -24.67 12.17
CA GLU A 266 22.47 -24.87 12.21
C GLU A 266 22.03 -25.17 13.64
N PRO A 267 20.98 -24.46 14.15
CA PRO A 267 20.31 -24.88 15.36
C PRO A 267 19.36 -26.03 15.07
N ASP A 268 19.42 -27.02 15.93
CA ASP A 268 18.64 -28.26 15.98
C ASP A 268 17.14 -28.01 15.81
N ARG A 269 16.50 -28.72 14.88
CA ARG A 269 15.07 -28.70 14.63
C ARG A 269 14.33 -29.35 15.80
N GLN A 270 13.93 -28.57 16.79
CA GLN A 270 12.82 -28.95 17.64
C GLN A 270 11.53 -28.32 17.09
N GLU A 271 10.62 -29.18 16.69
CA GLU A 271 9.25 -28.85 16.31
C GLU A 271 8.56 -28.09 17.45
N SER A 272 8.52 -26.78 17.36
CA SER A 272 7.63 -25.97 18.17
C SER A 272 6.35 -25.76 17.34
N ALA A 273 5.37 -26.64 17.58
CA ALA A 273 4.01 -26.45 17.15
C ALA A 273 3.45 -25.22 17.88
N TYR A 274 3.57 -24.04 17.28
CA TYR A 274 2.78 -22.90 17.68
C TYR A 274 1.36 -23.10 17.18
N ALA A 275 0.55 -23.78 18.03
CA ALA A 275 -0.89 -23.68 17.97
C ALA A 275 -1.24 -22.23 18.30
N TRP A 276 -1.76 -21.50 17.33
CA TRP A 276 -2.45 -20.25 17.59
C TRP A 276 -3.55 -20.51 18.62
N PRO A 277 -3.61 -19.77 19.75
CA PRO A 277 -4.82 -19.79 20.57
C PRO A 277 -5.93 -19.30 19.67
N GLY A 278 -6.94 -20.15 19.46
CA GLY A 278 -8.01 -19.95 18.53
C GLY A 278 -8.54 -18.53 18.59
N PHE A 279 -8.50 -17.87 17.46
CA PHE A 279 -9.35 -16.72 17.20
C PHE A 279 -10.77 -17.30 17.16
N LEU A 280 -11.35 -17.44 18.33
CA LEU A 280 -12.77 -17.70 18.51
C LEU A 280 -13.50 -16.54 17.84
N MET A 281 -13.98 -16.79 16.64
CA MET A 281 -15.09 -16.07 16.02
C MET A 281 -16.33 -16.36 16.88
N GLY A 282 -16.29 -15.89 18.11
CA GLY A 282 -17.39 -15.91 19.08
C GLY A 282 -17.89 -14.51 19.30
N GLY A 283 -18.36 -13.89 18.27
CA GLY A 283 -19.23 -12.73 18.33
C GLY A 283 -20.56 -13.15 17.73
N ASP A 284 -21.56 -13.34 18.59
CA ASP A 284 -22.97 -13.50 18.23
C ASP A 284 -23.44 -12.32 17.36
N TYR A 285 -23.20 -12.40 16.06
CA TYR A 285 -23.99 -11.68 15.10
C TYR A 285 -25.30 -12.45 14.93
N ALA A 286 -26.23 -12.22 15.85
CA ALA A 286 -27.64 -12.45 15.61
C ALA A 286 -28.06 -11.51 14.48
N VAL A 287 -27.78 -11.90 13.23
CA VAL A 287 -28.45 -11.35 12.07
C VAL A 287 -29.90 -11.73 12.24
N GLN A 288 -30.74 -10.73 12.56
CA GLN A 288 -32.18 -10.84 12.45
C GLN A 288 -32.53 -11.44 11.08
N ARG A 289 -32.83 -12.73 11.08
CA ARG A 289 -33.58 -13.40 10.01
C ARG A 289 -35.01 -12.92 10.14
N SER A 290 -35.31 -11.79 9.57
CA SER A 290 -36.69 -11.43 9.23
C SER A 290 -36.67 -10.75 7.88
N THR A 291 -37.45 -11.32 6.94
CA THR A 291 -37.84 -10.84 5.62
C THR A 291 -36.89 -11.13 4.45
N PHE A 292 -36.72 -12.43 4.10
CA PHE A 292 -36.51 -12.84 2.72
C PHE A 292 -37.19 -14.22 2.45
N THR A 293 -38.48 -14.30 2.75
CA THR A 293 -39.35 -15.38 2.27
C THR A 293 -40.54 -14.71 1.59
N GLY A 294 -40.43 -14.42 0.31
CA GLY A 294 -41.56 -13.82 -0.40
C GLY A 294 -41.23 -13.25 -1.76
N LEU A 295 -40.45 -13.97 -2.60
CA LEU A 295 -40.32 -13.59 -4.03
C LEU A 295 -39.80 -14.78 -4.87
N LEU A 296 -40.47 -15.93 -4.70
CA LEU A 296 -40.39 -17.07 -5.63
C LEU A 296 -41.74 -17.80 -5.62
N ASP A 297 -42.82 -17.08 -6.01
CA ASP A 297 -44.07 -17.64 -6.51
C ASP A 297 -44.91 -16.48 -7.07
N LYS A 298 -44.63 -16.15 -8.30
CA LYS A 298 -45.60 -15.73 -9.33
C LYS A 298 -44.92 -15.60 -10.68
#